data_8c9266efa4baf801b98e71f79a60d265
#
_entry.id   8c9266efa4baf801b98e71f79a60d265
#
_cell.length_a   1.000
_cell.length_b   1.000
_cell.length_c   1.000
_cell.angle_alpha   90.00
_cell.angle_beta   90.00
_cell.angle_gamma   90.00
#
_symmetry.space_group_name_H-M   'P 1'
#
loop_
_entity.id
_entity.type
_entity.pdbx_description
1 polymer ?
#
loop_
_entity_poly.entity_id
_entity_poly.type
_entity_poly.pdbx_seq_one_letter_code
_entity_poly.pdbx_strand_id
1 'polypeptide(L)'
;MAFPNEVTISGTLCNVEMKQAASGNFYTTGGLKIYQGKDKEPAWLDVVAFNNERNNLADYIADSFGKDDFDELYLKYENDESIPKKSLNAQELILDLLKERAETGRMYLMNIDHCNSHSSFTDKVEMSNLCQEITLPTKPIQHIDDETGEIALCILSAINIGKIRDISDFEVLCDLSVRSLDELIDFQQYPVGAAEVATKARRSLGIGYIGLAHYLAKQGVSYGDPEAWKLVHDLTEAFQYYLIKSTVNLAKEKGACQYSDRTKYSHGVLPIDTYKTDVDELVPNKLNFDWESLRQDVKKYGVRNSTLSAQMPSESSSVVSNATNGIEPPRGYLSIKKSKKGPLKQIVPSYNTLKNNYTLLWDMPDNTGYINIVAVMQKFFDQAISGNWSYNPQNYENSEVPVSVMAQDFLSTYKYGWKTSYYQNTYDIKTDEVGDTTENEKSDNLECLLNELSNAKEGECESCSI
;
A
#
# COMPACT_ATOMS: atom_id res chain seq x y z
N MET A 1 15.04 -6.21 24.73
CA MET A 1 15.63 -5.78 23.47
C MET A 1 14.72 -4.72 22.91
N ALA A 2 15.09 -3.47 22.97
CA ALA A 2 14.38 -2.43 22.27
C ALA A 2 14.87 -2.49 20.82
N PHE A 3 14.00 -2.79 19.87
CA PHE A 3 14.30 -2.66 18.46
C PHE A 3 14.04 -1.20 18.10
N PRO A 4 15.01 -0.49 17.47
CA PRO A 4 14.72 0.82 16.92
C PRO A 4 13.76 0.66 15.75
N ASN A 5 12.63 1.37 15.82
CA ASN A 5 11.67 1.61 14.76
C ASN A 5 11.48 0.46 13.77
N GLU A 6 10.60 -0.42 14.10
CA GLU A 6 9.76 -1.27 13.28
C GLU A 6 10.34 -1.96 12.05
N VAL A 7 10.98 -3.06 12.30
CA VAL A 7 11.00 -4.16 11.34
C VAL A 7 9.90 -5.14 11.77
N THR A 8 8.74 -5.12 11.13
CA THR A 8 7.75 -6.18 11.31
C THR A 8 8.24 -7.41 10.58
N ILE A 9 8.86 -8.33 11.31
CA ILE A 9 9.25 -9.64 10.78
C ILE A 9 8.04 -10.55 10.93
N SER A 10 7.39 -10.91 9.83
CA SER A 10 6.34 -11.93 9.85
C SER A 10 6.97 -13.34 9.90
N GLY A 11 6.60 -14.12 10.89
CA GLY A 11 7.05 -15.48 11.05
C GLY A 11 6.11 -16.27 11.94
N THR A 12 6.32 -17.58 12.05
CA THR A 12 5.56 -18.44 12.95
C THR A 12 6.27 -18.52 14.29
N LEU A 13 5.62 -18.06 15.35
CA LEU A 13 6.12 -18.27 16.72
C LEU A 13 6.00 -19.76 17.07
N CYS A 14 7.15 -20.37 17.39
CA CYS A 14 7.24 -21.80 17.69
C CYS A 14 7.87 -22.02 19.07
N ASN A 15 7.54 -23.15 19.69
CA ASN A 15 8.15 -23.61 20.93
C ASN A 15 8.10 -22.58 22.07
N VAL A 16 6.93 -21.98 22.29
CA VAL A 16 6.73 -21.01 23.37
C VAL A 16 6.68 -21.78 24.69
N GLU A 17 7.63 -21.52 25.56
CA GLU A 17 7.71 -22.12 26.89
C GLU A 17 7.82 -21.02 27.96
N MET A 18 7.02 -21.15 29.03
CA MET A 18 7.17 -20.33 30.21
C MET A 18 8.22 -20.97 31.14
N LYS A 19 9.25 -20.24 31.52
CA LYS A 19 10.33 -20.66 32.40
C LYS A 19 10.40 -19.79 33.63
N GLN A 20 10.88 -20.34 34.72
CA GLN A 20 11.14 -19.60 35.95
C GLN A 20 12.63 -19.38 36.12
N ALA A 21 13.05 -18.13 36.28
CA ALA A 21 14.44 -17.78 36.59
C ALA A 21 14.79 -18.09 38.07
N ALA A 22 16.08 -18.21 38.35
CA ALA A 22 16.58 -18.42 39.70
C ALA A 22 16.14 -17.33 40.71
N SER A 23 15.76 -16.15 40.19
CA SER A 23 15.19 -15.04 40.99
C SER A 23 13.71 -15.23 41.34
N GLY A 24 13.07 -16.32 40.89
CA GLY A 24 11.64 -16.56 41.11
C GLY A 24 10.71 -15.93 40.06
N ASN A 25 11.23 -15.08 39.18
CA ASN A 25 10.47 -14.42 38.11
C ASN A 25 10.22 -15.37 36.94
N PHE A 26 9.06 -15.24 36.33
CA PHE A 26 8.73 -15.98 35.12
C PHE A 26 9.17 -15.21 33.87
N TYR A 27 9.64 -15.93 32.87
CA TYR A 27 9.91 -15.42 31.54
C TYR A 27 9.44 -16.40 30.48
N THR A 28 9.05 -15.88 29.34
CA THR A 28 8.62 -16.69 28.20
C THR A 28 9.73 -16.71 27.18
N THR A 29 10.08 -17.91 26.69
CA THR A 29 11.01 -18.09 25.58
C THR A 29 10.25 -18.66 24.40
N GLY A 30 10.58 -18.22 23.20
CA GLY A 30 10.06 -18.78 21.96
C GLY A 30 11.04 -18.54 20.82
N GLY A 31 10.92 -19.33 19.78
CA GLY A 31 11.67 -19.13 18.53
C GLY A 31 10.74 -18.54 17.48
N LEU A 32 11.11 -17.43 16.85
CA LEU A 32 10.44 -16.93 15.67
C LEU A 32 11.07 -17.56 14.44
N LYS A 33 10.28 -18.38 13.74
CA LYS A 33 10.71 -19.05 12.50
C LYS A 33 10.47 -18.12 11.34
N ILE A 34 11.56 -17.65 10.72
CA ILE A 34 11.54 -16.76 9.58
C ILE A 34 11.75 -17.58 8.30
N TYR A 35 10.80 -17.55 7.40
CA TYR A 35 10.89 -18.24 6.11
C TYR A 35 11.75 -17.45 5.14
N GLN A 36 12.87 -18.04 4.69
CA GLN A 36 13.81 -17.45 3.74
C GLN A 36 13.61 -17.89 2.28
N GLY A 37 12.53 -18.60 1.96
CA GLY A 37 12.24 -19.13 0.63
C GLY A 37 12.22 -20.65 0.56
N LYS A 38 11.81 -21.19 -0.62
CA LYS A 38 11.39 -22.59 -0.79
C LYS A 38 12.49 -23.64 -0.56
N ASP A 39 13.77 -23.24 -0.68
CA ASP A 39 14.93 -24.18 -0.63
C ASP A 39 15.98 -23.76 0.42
N LYS A 40 15.67 -22.84 1.32
CA LYS A 40 16.54 -22.42 2.41
C LYS A 40 15.99 -22.89 3.75
N GLU A 41 16.87 -23.32 4.63
CA GLU A 41 16.51 -23.57 6.03
C GLU A 41 15.99 -22.28 6.67
N PRO A 42 14.93 -22.35 7.47
CA PRO A 42 14.39 -21.15 8.11
C PRO A 42 15.40 -20.57 9.10
N ALA A 43 15.54 -19.25 9.10
CA ALA A 43 16.26 -18.57 10.17
C ALA A 43 15.43 -18.58 11.44
N TRP A 44 16.09 -18.69 12.58
CA TRP A 44 15.47 -18.65 13.89
C TRP A 44 15.93 -17.43 14.66
N LEU A 45 14.99 -16.71 15.23
CA LEU A 45 15.24 -15.65 16.17
C LEU A 45 14.73 -16.07 17.54
N ASP A 46 15.63 -16.16 18.52
CA ASP A 46 15.23 -16.41 19.89
C ASP A 46 14.56 -15.17 20.50
N VAL A 47 13.32 -15.34 20.89
CA VAL A 47 12.55 -14.28 21.54
C VAL A 47 12.46 -14.62 23.02
N VAL A 48 12.89 -13.70 23.88
CA VAL A 48 12.75 -13.81 25.32
C VAL A 48 11.90 -12.64 25.81
N ALA A 49 10.73 -12.97 26.35
CA ALA A 49 9.89 -11.99 27.02
C ALA A 49 9.93 -12.23 28.56
N PHE A 50 10.30 -11.20 29.31
CA PHE A 50 10.35 -11.27 30.75
C PHE A 50 9.01 -10.85 31.36
N ASN A 51 8.36 -11.76 32.09
CA ASN A 51 7.13 -11.50 32.81
C ASN A 51 7.48 -11.02 34.23
N ASN A 52 7.49 -9.74 34.47
CA ASN A 52 7.59 -9.16 35.78
C ASN A 52 6.36 -8.28 36.02
N GLU A 53 5.80 -8.27 37.23
CA GLU A 53 4.65 -7.44 37.62
C GLU A 53 4.86 -5.92 37.41
N ARG A 54 6.05 -5.50 37.05
CA ARG A 54 6.41 -4.09 36.77
C ARG A 54 6.76 -3.77 35.32
N ASN A 55 6.87 -4.76 34.48
CA ASN A 55 7.46 -4.54 33.16
C ASN A 55 6.86 -5.43 32.10
N ASN A 56 5.72 -5.09 31.67
CA ASN A 56 5.41 -5.31 30.29
C ASN A 56 6.07 -4.18 29.47
N LEU A 57 7.43 -4.21 29.38
CA LEU A 57 8.15 -3.33 28.46
C LEU A 57 7.58 -3.49 27.05
N ALA A 58 7.24 -4.73 26.69
CA ALA A 58 6.52 -5.03 25.45
C ALA A 58 5.15 -4.36 25.41
N ASP A 59 4.39 -4.36 26.53
CA ASP A 59 3.07 -3.70 26.58
C ASP A 59 3.22 -2.17 26.57
N TYR A 60 4.20 -1.61 27.27
CA TYR A 60 4.46 -0.17 27.23
C TYR A 60 4.97 0.29 25.85
N ILE A 61 5.87 -0.47 25.21
CA ILE A 61 6.30 -0.18 23.87
C ILE A 61 5.16 -0.43 22.88
N ALA A 62 4.39 -1.50 23.03
CA ALA A 62 3.24 -1.78 22.21
C ALA A 62 2.15 -0.70 22.37
N ASP A 63 1.91 -0.22 23.60
CA ASP A 63 0.95 0.85 23.84
C ASP A 63 1.38 2.21 23.31
N SER A 64 2.68 2.47 23.22
CA SER A 64 3.25 3.71 22.67
C SER A 64 3.52 3.63 21.18
N PHE A 65 3.50 2.43 20.60
CA PHE A 65 3.77 2.15 19.21
C PHE A 65 2.88 2.99 18.28
N GLY A 66 3.50 3.81 17.43
CA GLY A 66 2.78 4.73 16.55
C GLY A 66 2.11 5.92 17.24
N LYS A 67 2.44 6.20 18.51
CA LYS A 67 2.01 7.39 19.25
C LYS A 67 3.16 8.39 19.39
N ASP A 68 2.81 9.63 19.65
CA ASP A 68 3.76 10.75 19.77
C ASP A 68 4.73 10.61 20.96
N ASP A 69 4.41 9.80 21.96
CA ASP A 69 5.23 9.55 23.15
C ASP A 69 6.25 8.40 22.99
N PHE A 70 6.29 7.73 21.83
CA PHE A 70 7.18 6.61 21.57
C PHE A 70 8.66 6.99 21.77
N ASP A 71 9.09 8.08 21.18
CA ASP A 71 10.49 8.53 21.24
C ASP A 71 10.90 8.85 22.67
N GLU A 72 10.03 9.49 23.46
CA GLU A 72 10.28 9.79 24.87
C GLU A 72 10.41 8.51 25.69
N LEU A 73 9.52 7.55 25.51
CA LEU A 73 9.56 6.26 26.18
C LEU A 73 10.77 5.42 25.75
N TYR A 74 11.10 5.42 24.47
CA TYR A 74 12.28 4.73 23.95
C TYR A 74 13.55 5.27 24.60
N LEU A 75 13.77 6.60 24.61
CA LEU A 75 14.92 7.24 25.24
C LEU A 75 14.98 6.98 26.75
N LYS A 76 13.83 6.98 27.44
CA LYS A 76 13.75 6.63 28.86
C LYS A 76 14.28 5.22 29.13
N TYR A 77 13.85 4.24 28.33
CA TYR A 77 14.28 2.85 28.52
C TYR A 77 15.68 2.59 28.00
N GLU A 78 16.12 3.30 26.96
CA GLU A 78 17.49 3.24 26.47
C GLU A 78 18.49 3.69 27.57
N ASN A 79 18.13 4.68 28.36
CA ASN A 79 18.96 5.21 29.44
C ASN A 79 18.81 4.47 30.79
N ASP A 80 17.85 3.55 30.93
CA ASP A 80 17.63 2.79 32.15
C ASP A 80 18.61 1.62 32.25
N GLU A 81 19.60 1.73 33.14
CA GLU A 81 20.63 0.70 33.35
C GLU A 81 20.08 -0.63 33.91
N SER A 82 18.90 -0.63 34.51
CA SER A 82 18.28 -1.83 35.06
C SER A 82 17.70 -2.75 33.97
N ILE A 83 17.53 -2.25 32.74
CA ILE A 83 16.98 -2.98 31.62
C ILE A 83 18.11 -3.65 30.83
N PRO A 84 18.14 -5.00 30.71
CA PRO A 84 19.07 -5.70 29.85
C PRO A 84 18.92 -5.24 28.39
N LYS A 85 19.99 -4.76 27.79
CA LYS A 85 19.98 -4.24 26.42
C LYS A 85 21.24 -4.61 25.67
N LYS A 86 21.13 -4.68 24.33
CA LYS A 86 22.23 -4.83 23.40
C LYS A 86 22.21 -3.63 22.46
N SER A 87 23.34 -2.95 22.36
CA SER A 87 23.50 -1.89 21.38
C SER A 87 23.85 -2.49 20.00
N LEU A 88 23.17 -2.02 18.97
CA LEU A 88 23.43 -2.35 17.57
C LEU A 88 23.84 -1.07 16.85
N ASN A 89 24.69 -1.19 15.83
CA ASN A 89 24.97 -0.10 14.92
C ASN A 89 23.75 0.12 14.01
N ALA A 90 23.14 1.29 14.09
CA ALA A 90 21.94 1.60 13.32
C ALA A 90 22.21 1.57 11.79
N GLN A 91 23.39 1.98 11.34
CA GLN A 91 23.76 1.93 9.93
C GLN A 91 23.87 0.48 9.45
N GLU A 92 24.52 -0.41 10.22
CA GLU A 92 24.59 -1.83 9.89
C GLU A 92 23.21 -2.47 9.81
N LEU A 93 22.33 -2.15 10.77
CA LEU A 93 20.96 -2.66 10.78
C LEU A 93 20.17 -2.23 9.53
N ILE A 94 20.28 -0.97 9.12
CA ILE A 94 19.62 -0.47 7.90
C ILE A 94 20.24 -1.10 6.64
N LEU A 95 21.56 -1.29 6.60
CA LEU A 95 22.22 -1.96 5.48
C LEU A 95 21.78 -3.42 5.36
N ASP A 96 21.68 -4.14 6.47
CA ASP A 96 21.21 -5.52 6.49
C ASP A 96 19.74 -5.61 6.03
N LEU A 97 18.89 -4.67 6.45
CA LEU A 97 17.50 -4.57 6.01
C LEU A 97 17.41 -4.32 4.50
N LEU A 98 18.15 -3.36 3.96
CA LEU A 98 18.13 -3.04 2.53
C LEU A 98 18.68 -4.20 1.69
N LYS A 99 19.72 -4.88 2.18
CA LYS A 99 20.29 -6.06 1.55
C LYS A 99 19.28 -7.20 1.48
N GLU A 100 18.64 -7.56 2.60
CA GLU A 100 17.62 -8.60 2.66
C GLU A 100 16.45 -8.26 1.74
N ARG A 101 16.04 -6.98 1.71
CA ARG A 101 14.99 -6.49 0.81
C ARG A 101 15.40 -6.67 -0.65
N ALA A 102 16.64 -6.36 -1.02
CA ALA A 102 17.15 -6.51 -2.38
C ALA A 102 17.25 -7.99 -2.80
N GLU A 103 17.72 -8.87 -1.90
CA GLU A 103 17.90 -10.30 -2.18
C GLU A 103 16.58 -11.05 -2.29
N THR A 104 15.58 -10.70 -1.48
CA THR A 104 14.30 -11.43 -1.42
C THR A 104 13.18 -10.75 -2.18
N GLY A 105 13.26 -9.45 -2.38
CA GLY A 105 12.19 -8.61 -2.94
C GLY A 105 10.96 -8.47 -2.04
N ARG A 106 10.98 -9.03 -0.82
CA ARG A 106 9.76 -9.26 -0.01
C ARG A 106 9.81 -8.72 1.41
N MET A 107 10.85 -8.04 1.81
CA MET A 107 10.87 -7.36 3.09
C MET A 107 10.06 -6.07 2.95
N TYR A 108 8.83 -6.11 3.42
CA TYR A 108 7.93 -4.96 3.35
C TYR A 108 8.18 -4.02 4.52
N LEU A 109 7.99 -2.72 4.27
CA LEU A 109 8.20 -1.68 5.27
C LEU A 109 6.88 -0.98 5.55
N MET A 110 6.61 -0.70 6.83
CA MET A 110 5.43 0.04 7.26
C MET A 110 5.87 1.17 8.19
N ASN A 111 5.61 2.41 7.79
CA ASN A 111 5.84 3.60 8.60
C ASN A 111 4.61 3.81 9.49
N ILE A 112 4.63 3.21 10.67
CA ILE A 112 3.46 3.13 11.56
C ILE A 112 3.01 4.50 12.07
N ASP A 113 3.94 5.42 12.28
CA ASP A 113 3.69 6.81 12.61
C ASP A 113 2.90 7.51 11.51
N HIS A 114 3.27 7.34 10.24
CA HIS A 114 2.51 7.86 9.11
C HIS A 114 1.14 7.18 8.98
N CYS A 115 1.07 5.85 9.23
CA CYS A 115 -0.20 5.13 9.22
C CYS A 115 -1.19 5.66 10.27
N ASN A 116 -0.71 6.15 11.41
CA ASN A 116 -1.55 6.66 12.49
C ASN A 116 -1.78 8.18 12.40
N SER A 117 -0.74 8.97 12.10
CA SER A 117 -0.89 10.43 11.96
C SER A 117 -1.81 10.79 10.80
N HIS A 118 -1.62 10.16 9.64
CA HIS A 118 -2.39 10.37 8.43
C HIS A 118 -3.42 9.25 8.19
N SER A 119 -4.32 9.06 9.13
CA SER A 119 -5.39 8.05 9.13
C SER A 119 -6.75 8.71 9.28
N SER A 120 -7.79 8.07 8.78
CA SER A 120 -9.18 8.46 9.04
C SER A 120 -9.68 8.04 10.43
N PHE A 121 -8.89 7.27 11.21
CA PHE A 121 -9.30 6.70 12.48
C PHE A 121 -8.73 7.46 13.68
N THR A 122 -9.47 7.45 14.80
CA THR A 122 -8.95 7.78 16.12
C THR A 122 -8.36 6.55 16.80
N ASP A 123 -8.82 5.36 16.40
CA ASP A 123 -8.25 4.10 16.86
C ASP A 123 -6.87 3.86 16.23
N LYS A 124 -6.01 3.18 16.97
CA LYS A 124 -4.66 2.86 16.54
C LYS A 124 -4.65 1.80 15.45
N VAL A 125 -3.88 2.04 14.41
CA VAL A 125 -3.50 1.06 13.38
C VAL A 125 -2.19 0.42 13.80
N GLU A 126 -2.16 -0.92 13.90
CA GLU A 126 -1.01 -1.68 14.40
C GLU A 126 -0.40 -2.62 13.35
N MET A 127 -1.12 -2.88 12.28
CA MET A 127 -0.70 -3.78 11.20
C MET A 127 -1.34 -3.41 9.87
N SER A 128 -0.85 -4.01 8.80
CA SER A 128 -1.46 -3.94 7.48
C SER A 128 -1.77 -5.35 6.95
N ASN A 129 -2.39 -5.42 5.77
CA ASN A 129 -2.57 -6.67 5.03
C ASN A 129 -1.28 -7.11 4.32
N LEU A 130 -1.33 -8.28 3.65
CA LEU A 130 -0.20 -8.83 2.88
C LEU A 130 0.33 -7.85 1.83
N CYS A 131 -0.55 -7.16 1.12
CA CYS A 131 -0.18 -6.24 0.04
C CYS A 131 0.08 -4.81 0.52
N GLN A 132 0.00 -4.54 1.82
CA GLN A 132 0.39 -3.30 2.51
C GLN A 132 -0.50 -2.07 2.24
N GLU A 133 -1.58 -2.17 1.45
CA GLU A 133 -2.47 -1.03 1.18
C GLU A 133 -3.51 -0.81 2.27
N ILE A 134 -3.85 -1.84 3.07
CA ILE A 134 -4.91 -1.78 4.07
C ILE A 134 -4.32 -1.46 5.43
N THR A 135 -4.67 -0.32 5.98
CA THR A 135 -4.24 0.17 7.29
C THR A 135 -5.46 0.47 8.15
N LEU A 136 -6.02 -0.59 8.73
CA LEU A 136 -7.25 -0.56 9.53
C LEU A 136 -6.97 -0.94 10.98
N PRO A 137 -7.68 -0.33 11.95
CA PRO A 137 -7.63 -0.77 13.34
C PRO A 137 -8.13 -2.22 13.48
N THR A 138 -7.50 -2.95 14.36
CA THR A 138 -7.86 -4.34 14.71
C THR A 138 -7.96 -4.48 16.21
N LYS A 139 -8.62 -5.56 16.67
CA LYS A 139 -8.66 -5.93 18.08
C LYS A 139 -8.54 -7.45 18.21
N PRO A 140 -7.62 -7.96 19.05
CA PRO A 140 -7.41 -9.39 19.22
C PRO A 140 -8.68 -10.15 19.58
N ILE A 141 -8.78 -11.40 19.12
CA ILE A 141 -9.79 -12.37 19.52
C ILE A 141 -9.18 -13.44 20.40
N GLN A 142 -9.95 -13.97 21.36
CA GLN A 142 -9.51 -15.06 22.23
C GLN A 142 -9.77 -16.44 21.61
N HIS A 143 -10.83 -16.55 20.82
CA HIS A 143 -11.21 -17.76 20.09
C HIS A 143 -12.03 -17.36 18.84
N ILE A 144 -12.29 -18.31 17.96
CA ILE A 144 -12.93 -18.08 16.67
C ILE A 144 -14.37 -17.48 16.77
N ASP A 145 -15.07 -17.80 17.85
CA ASP A 145 -16.44 -17.33 18.10
C ASP A 145 -16.48 -16.03 18.95
N ASP A 146 -15.32 -15.39 19.18
CA ASP A 146 -15.24 -14.16 19.95
C ASP A 146 -15.67 -12.96 19.11
N GLU A 147 -16.85 -12.44 19.40
CA GLU A 147 -17.41 -11.23 18.77
C GLU A 147 -16.97 -9.92 19.42
N THR A 148 -16.13 -9.98 20.47
CA THR A 148 -15.61 -8.77 21.15
C THR A 148 -14.35 -8.23 20.49
N GLY A 149 -13.70 -9.01 19.62
CA GLY A 149 -12.58 -8.59 18.81
C GLY A 149 -13.00 -7.93 17.50
N GLU A 150 -12.02 -7.42 16.77
CA GLU A 150 -12.23 -6.82 15.44
C GLU A 150 -11.21 -7.39 14.44
N ILE A 151 -11.68 -8.20 13.48
CA ILE A 151 -10.90 -8.61 12.32
C ILE A 151 -11.23 -7.64 11.20
N ALA A 152 -10.23 -6.86 10.78
CA ALA A 152 -10.41 -5.86 9.75
C ALA A 152 -10.56 -6.53 8.37
N LEU A 153 -11.60 -6.17 7.64
CA LEU A 153 -11.79 -6.47 6.22
C LEU A 153 -11.95 -5.17 5.45
N CYS A 154 -11.32 -5.09 4.29
CA CYS A 154 -11.50 -3.99 3.37
C CYS A 154 -12.12 -4.51 2.06
N ILE A 155 -13.19 -3.87 1.63
CA ILE A 155 -13.86 -4.19 0.39
C ILE A 155 -13.25 -3.31 -0.70
N LEU A 156 -12.69 -3.94 -1.74
CA LEU A 156 -11.85 -3.26 -2.72
C LEU A 156 -12.57 -3.00 -4.04
N SER A 157 -12.29 -1.87 -4.64
CA SER A 157 -12.61 -1.57 -6.04
C SER A 157 -11.56 -0.64 -6.65
N ALA A 158 -11.50 -0.57 -7.99
CA ALA A 158 -10.58 0.31 -8.70
C ALA A 158 -11.25 0.98 -9.89
N ILE A 159 -11.06 2.29 -10.02
CA ILE A 159 -11.53 3.09 -11.16
C ILE A 159 -10.47 3.09 -12.24
N ASN A 160 -10.83 2.77 -13.48
CA ASN A 160 -9.91 2.85 -14.62
C ASN A 160 -9.78 4.31 -15.10
N ILE A 161 -8.77 5.01 -14.58
CA ILE A 161 -8.53 6.42 -14.90
C ILE A 161 -7.98 6.63 -16.32
N GLY A 162 -7.43 5.59 -16.95
CA GLY A 162 -7.07 5.65 -18.37
C GLY A 162 -8.28 5.87 -19.30
N LYS A 163 -9.50 5.60 -18.84
CA LYS A 163 -10.75 5.73 -19.59
C LYS A 163 -11.62 6.93 -19.19
N ILE A 164 -11.28 7.69 -18.15
CA ILE A 164 -12.02 8.91 -17.82
C ILE A 164 -11.80 9.97 -18.91
N ARG A 165 -12.80 10.83 -19.12
CA ARG A 165 -12.73 11.97 -20.03
C ARG A 165 -12.00 13.14 -19.39
N ASP A 166 -12.37 13.45 -18.16
CA ASP A 166 -11.77 14.45 -17.30
C ASP A 166 -12.06 14.13 -15.82
N ILE A 167 -11.53 14.93 -14.90
CA ILE A 167 -11.66 14.69 -13.45
C ILE A 167 -13.09 14.85 -12.93
N SER A 168 -14.02 15.45 -13.68
CA SER A 168 -15.44 15.56 -13.27
C SER A 168 -16.17 14.22 -13.33
N ASP A 169 -15.68 13.26 -14.10
CA ASP A 169 -16.22 11.91 -14.13
C ASP A 169 -16.15 11.22 -12.75
N PHE A 170 -15.25 11.65 -11.87
CA PHE A 170 -15.15 11.12 -10.51
C PHE A 170 -16.40 11.37 -9.67
N GLU A 171 -17.18 12.43 -9.95
CA GLU A 171 -18.42 12.65 -9.21
C GLU A 171 -19.37 11.45 -9.30
N VAL A 172 -19.51 10.88 -10.49
CA VAL A 172 -20.37 9.72 -10.73
C VAL A 172 -19.66 8.42 -10.38
N LEU A 173 -18.39 8.26 -10.78
CA LEU A 173 -17.66 6.99 -10.61
C LEU A 173 -17.36 6.69 -9.14
N CYS A 174 -17.03 7.69 -8.35
CA CYS A 174 -16.83 7.54 -6.91
C CYS A 174 -18.15 7.21 -6.19
N ASP A 175 -19.24 7.88 -6.55
CA ASP A 175 -20.57 7.61 -5.97
C ASP A 175 -21.01 6.16 -6.26
N LEU A 176 -20.89 5.70 -7.50
CA LEU A 176 -21.18 4.31 -7.87
C LEU A 176 -20.30 3.32 -7.12
N SER A 177 -18.98 3.59 -6.99
CA SER A 177 -18.05 2.71 -6.30
C SER A 177 -18.39 2.61 -4.81
N VAL A 178 -18.59 3.74 -4.13
CA VAL A 178 -18.96 3.77 -2.70
C VAL A 178 -20.27 3.03 -2.46
N ARG A 179 -21.31 3.29 -3.24
CA ARG A 179 -22.62 2.63 -3.10
C ARG A 179 -22.53 1.14 -3.34
N SER A 180 -21.86 0.73 -4.42
CA SER A 180 -21.72 -0.70 -4.76
C SER A 180 -21.02 -1.48 -3.68
N LEU A 181 -19.92 -0.93 -3.13
CA LEU A 181 -19.17 -1.60 -2.06
C LEU A 181 -19.89 -1.54 -0.71
N ASP A 182 -20.63 -0.47 -0.41
CA ASP A 182 -21.46 -0.39 0.79
C ASP A 182 -22.55 -1.46 0.80
N GLU A 183 -23.20 -1.72 -0.34
CA GLU A 183 -24.17 -2.82 -0.48
C GLU A 183 -23.53 -4.20 -0.32
N LEU A 184 -22.31 -4.40 -0.86
CA LEU A 184 -21.59 -5.66 -0.71
C LEU A 184 -21.29 -6.01 0.74
N ILE A 185 -21.06 -5.02 1.60
CA ILE A 185 -20.86 -5.24 3.05
C ILE A 185 -22.08 -5.93 3.68
N ASP A 186 -23.28 -5.58 3.27
CA ASP A 186 -24.50 -6.17 3.81
C ASP A 186 -24.87 -7.48 3.12
N PHE A 187 -24.48 -7.66 1.85
CA PHE A 187 -24.82 -8.83 1.04
C PHE A 187 -23.91 -10.04 1.30
N GLN A 188 -22.64 -9.83 1.60
CA GLN A 188 -21.69 -10.92 1.79
C GLN A 188 -21.95 -11.72 3.09
N GLN A 189 -21.49 -12.96 3.12
CA GLN A 189 -21.53 -13.82 4.30
C GLN A 189 -20.18 -13.77 5.03
N TYR A 190 -20.23 -13.70 6.34
CA TYR A 190 -19.04 -13.65 7.19
C TYR A 190 -18.85 -14.98 7.91
N PRO A 191 -17.74 -15.71 7.67
CA PRO A 191 -17.50 -16.98 8.34
C PRO A 191 -17.02 -16.83 9.79
N VAL A 192 -16.60 -15.61 10.19
CA VAL A 192 -16.08 -15.29 11.53
C VAL A 192 -16.80 -14.07 12.07
N GLY A 193 -17.37 -14.18 13.27
CA GLY A 193 -18.18 -13.13 13.89
C GLY A 193 -17.43 -11.81 14.10
N ALA A 194 -16.17 -11.86 14.57
CA ALA A 194 -15.34 -10.66 14.74
C ALA A 194 -15.11 -9.89 13.43
N ALA A 195 -15.08 -10.57 12.28
CA ALA A 195 -14.97 -9.93 10.97
C ALA A 195 -16.30 -9.26 10.56
N GLU A 196 -17.43 -9.87 10.85
CA GLU A 196 -18.75 -9.30 10.61
C GLU A 196 -18.97 -8.04 11.45
N VAL A 197 -18.71 -8.12 12.75
CA VAL A 197 -18.86 -7.00 13.69
C VAL A 197 -18.02 -5.81 13.25
N ALA A 198 -16.72 -6.02 13.01
CA ALA A 198 -15.81 -4.95 12.59
C ALA A 198 -16.24 -4.34 11.23
N THR A 199 -16.54 -5.18 10.25
CA THR A 199 -16.87 -4.72 8.90
C THR A 199 -18.19 -3.96 8.86
N LYS A 200 -19.24 -4.44 9.51
CA LYS A 200 -20.54 -3.76 9.54
C LYS A 200 -20.52 -2.48 10.37
N ALA A 201 -19.73 -2.46 11.48
CA ALA A 201 -19.63 -1.28 12.33
C ALA A 201 -18.81 -0.14 11.68
N ARG A 202 -17.72 -0.47 10.99
CA ARG A 202 -16.82 0.49 10.34
C ARG A 202 -17.17 0.80 8.90
N ARG A 203 -17.71 -0.18 8.16
CA ARG A 203 -18.01 -0.10 6.72
C ARG A 203 -16.81 0.40 5.91
N SER A 204 -15.63 -0.16 6.20
CA SER A 204 -14.35 0.27 5.61
C SER A 204 -14.29 -0.11 4.14
N LEU A 205 -13.92 0.84 3.29
CA LEU A 205 -13.72 0.65 1.85
C LEU A 205 -12.25 0.90 1.49
N GLY A 206 -11.80 0.24 0.41
CA GLY A 206 -10.50 0.48 -0.20
C GLY A 206 -10.67 0.70 -1.70
N ILE A 207 -10.94 1.93 -2.09
CA ILE A 207 -11.11 2.31 -3.49
C ILE A 207 -9.80 2.91 -3.98
N GLY A 208 -9.26 2.33 -5.06
CA GLY A 208 -8.06 2.83 -5.73
C GLY A 208 -8.36 3.16 -7.20
N TYR A 209 -7.30 3.30 -7.97
CA TYR A 209 -7.44 3.43 -9.43
C TYR A 209 -6.38 2.62 -10.18
N ILE A 210 -6.67 2.31 -11.42
CA ILE A 210 -5.81 1.60 -12.36
C ILE A 210 -5.64 2.42 -13.63
N GLY A 211 -4.62 2.11 -14.40
CA GLY A 211 -4.43 2.78 -15.69
C GLY A 211 -3.68 4.10 -15.59
N LEU A 212 -2.88 4.33 -14.53
CA LEU A 212 -2.14 5.60 -14.38
C LEU A 212 -1.16 5.80 -15.53
N ALA A 213 -0.42 4.77 -15.94
CA ALA A 213 0.51 4.88 -17.06
C ALA A 213 -0.19 5.26 -18.37
N HIS A 214 -1.39 4.71 -18.62
CA HIS A 214 -2.21 5.10 -19.77
C HIS A 214 -2.68 6.55 -19.67
N TYR A 215 -3.11 6.97 -18.46
CA TYR A 215 -3.51 8.36 -18.21
C TYR A 215 -2.37 9.33 -18.51
N LEU A 216 -1.16 9.10 -17.97
CA LEU A 216 0.02 9.93 -18.22
C LEU A 216 0.44 9.93 -19.68
N ALA A 217 0.43 8.76 -20.36
CA ALA A 217 0.72 8.67 -21.78
C ALA A 217 -0.25 9.50 -22.64
N LYS A 218 -1.54 9.56 -22.28
CA LYS A 218 -2.54 10.43 -22.94
C LYS A 218 -2.22 11.91 -22.75
N GLN A 219 -1.62 12.29 -21.63
CA GLN A 219 -1.20 13.67 -21.36
C GLN A 219 0.18 13.99 -21.96
N GLY A 220 0.92 12.99 -22.43
CA GLY A 220 2.25 13.16 -23.03
C GLY A 220 3.34 13.48 -22.01
N VAL A 221 3.19 13.03 -20.77
CA VAL A 221 4.14 13.26 -19.65
C VAL A 221 4.67 11.94 -19.10
N SER A 222 5.90 11.95 -18.62
CA SER A 222 6.58 10.83 -17.98
C SER A 222 6.46 10.86 -16.46
N TYR A 223 6.65 9.73 -15.80
CA TYR A 223 6.65 9.63 -14.33
C TYR A 223 7.67 10.56 -13.65
N GLY A 224 8.81 10.83 -14.32
CA GLY A 224 9.85 11.73 -13.82
C GLY A 224 9.54 13.23 -13.96
N ASP A 225 8.49 13.58 -14.70
CA ASP A 225 8.19 14.98 -14.98
C ASP A 225 7.42 15.63 -13.83
N PRO A 226 7.83 16.81 -13.35
CA PRO A 226 7.08 17.57 -12.36
C PRO A 226 5.64 17.87 -12.78
N GLU A 227 5.37 17.97 -14.09
CA GLU A 227 4.02 18.14 -14.61
C GLU A 227 3.16 16.91 -14.36
N ALA A 228 3.73 15.68 -14.45
CA ALA A 228 3.02 14.46 -14.10
C ALA A 228 2.64 14.44 -12.62
N TRP A 229 3.54 14.87 -11.73
CA TRP A 229 3.26 14.94 -10.30
C TRP A 229 2.11 15.92 -10.01
N LYS A 230 2.09 17.06 -10.68
CA LYS A 230 0.99 18.03 -10.58
C LYS A 230 -0.33 17.45 -11.11
N LEU A 231 -0.31 16.77 -12.25
CA LEU A 231 -1.51 16.12 -12.80
C LEU A 231 -2.05 15.06 -11.85
N VAL A 232 -1.16 14.25 -11.24
CA VAL A 232 -1.55 13.24 -10.26
C VAL A 232 -2.07 13.87 -8.97
N HIS A 233 -1.51 15.01 -8.54
CA HIS A 233 -2.04 15.78 -7.41
C HIS A 233 -3.49 16.20 -7.67
N ASP A 234 -3.75 16.86 -8.79
CA ASP A 234 -5.09 17.37 -9.11
C ASP A 234 -6.10 16.23 -9.33
N LEU A 235 -5.65 15.13 -9.95
CA LEU A 235 -6.44 13.91 -10.13
C LEU A 235 -6.81 13.27 -8.79
N THR A 236 -5.83 13.10 -7.90
CA THR A 236 -6.03 12.40 -6.63
C THR A 236 -6.80 13.26 -5.63
N GLU A 237 -6.62 14.59 -5.68
CA GLU A 237 -7.46 15.53 -4.94
C GLU A 237 -8.93 15.35 -5.31
N ALA A 238 -9.26 15.39 -6.61
CA ALA A 238 -10.62 15.19 -7.10
C ALA A 238 -11.20 13.83 -6.67
N PHE A 239 -10.41 12.77 -6.84
CA PHE A 239 -10.78 11.41 -6.46
C PHE A 239 -11.17 11.33 -4.97
N GLN A 240 -10.31 11.79 -4.07
CA GLN A 240 -10.58 11.72 -2.63
C GLN A 240 -11.72 12.65 -2.21
N TYR A 241 -11.80 13.85 -2.79
CA TYR A 241 -12.91 14.77 -2.55
C TYR A 241 -14.26 14.14 -2.87
N TYR A 242 -14.39 13.51 -4.05
CA TYR A 242 -15.64 12.89 -4.47
C TYR A 242 -15.95 11.60 -3.70
N LEU A 243 -14.95 10.84 -3.26
CA LEU A 243 -15.16 9.71 -2.35
C LEU A 243 -15.77 10.17 -1.02
N ILE A 244 -15.22 11.22 -0.41
CA ILE A 244 -15.75 11.76 0.85
C ILE A 244 -17.15 12.36 0.62
N LYS A 245 -17.36 13.10 -0.46
CA LYS A 245 -18.69 13.63 -0.82
C LYS A 245 -19.71 12.49 -0.96
N SER A 246 -19.34 11.39 -1.58
CA SER A 246 -20.22 10.23 -1.81
C SER A 246 -20.60 9.53 -0.51
N THR A 247 -19.63 9.28 0.39
CA THR A 247 -19.94 8.64 1.68
C THR A 247 -20.80 9.55 2.57
N VAL A 248 -20.64 10.87 2.50
CA VAL A 248 -21.51 11.83 3.21
C VAL A 248 -22.92 11.82 2.64
N ASN A 249 -23.07 11.81 1.32
CA ASN A 249 -24.37 11.70 0.68
C ASN A 249 -25.08 10.39 1.05
N LEU A 250 -24.32 9.29 1.07
CA LEU A 250 -24.86 8.00 1.50
C LEU A 250 -25.21 8.00 3.00
N ALA A 251 -24.47 8.71 3.84
CA ALA A 251 -24.81 8.91 5.25
C ALA A 251 -26.10 9.74 5.42
N LYS A 252 -26.36 10.72 4.57
CA LYS A 252 -27.64 11.46 4.55
C LYS A 252 -28.83 10.55 4.22
N GLU A 253 -28.63 9.53 3.38
CA GLU A 253 -29.68 8.61 2.93
C GLU A 253 -29.90 7.43 3.91
N LYS A 254 -28.80 6.81 4.40
CA LYS A 254 -28.83 5.55 5.15
C LYS A 254 -28.37 5.68 6.61
N GLY A 255 -27.93 6.86 7.03
CA GLY A 255 -27.28 7.10 8.32
C GLY A 255 -25.76 6.82 8.28
N ALA A 256 -25.04 7.46 9.19
CA ALA A 256 -23.61 7.23 9.39
C ALA A 256 -23.34 5.78 9.83
N CYS A 257 -22.10 5.28 9.64
CA CYS A 257 -21.73 3.97 10.17
C CYS A 257 -21.70 3.97 11.70
N GLN A 258 -21.81 2.79 12.30
CA GLN A 258 -21.90 2.64 13.76
C GLN A 258 -20.68 3.25 14.49
N TYR A 259 -19.47 3.12 13.92
CA TYR A 259 -18.23 3.66 14.47
C TYR A 259 -17.79 4.97 13.83
N SER A 260 -18.75 5.76 13.33
CA SER A 260 -18.46 7.09 12.75
C SER A 260 -17.77 8.02 13.74
N ASP A 261 -18.15 7.95 15.03
CA ASP A 261 -17.54 8.70 16.13
C ASP A 261 -16.08 8.31 16.43
N ARG A 262 -15.66 7.11 15.99
CA ARG A 262 -14.28 6.63 16.10
C ARG A 262 -13.44 7.01 14.86
N THR A 263 -13.90 7.96 14.07
CA THR A 263 -13.17 8.49 12.92
C THR A 263 -12.72 9.93 13.16
N LYS A 264 -11.59 10.33 12.60
CA LYS A 264 -11.17 11.73 12.54
C LYS A 264 -12.15 12.58 11.73
N TYR A 265 -12.87 11.97 10.78
CA TYR A 265 -13.92 12.60 10.00
C TYR A 265 -15.02 13.21 10.88
N SER A 266 -15.46 12.50 11.94
CA SER A 266 -16.47 13.02 12.87
C SER A 266 -16.02 14.31 13.58
N HIS A 267 -14.71 14.51 13.71
CA HIS A 267 -14.11 15.73 14.25
C HIS A 267 -13.83 16.79 13.16
N GLY A 268 -14.16 16.48 11.91
CA GLY A 268 -13.93 17.35 10.77
C GLY A 268 -12.47 17.39 10.32
N VAL A 269 -11.67 16.42 10.69
CA VAL A 269 -10.30 16.27 10.22
C VAL A 269 -10.31 15.44 8.93
N LEU A 270 -9.80 16.01 7.84
CA LEU A 270 -9.78 15.43 6.51
C LEU A 270 -8.34 15.08 6.11
N PRO A 271 -8.11 14.26 5.08
CA PRO A 271 -6.74 13.91 4.67
C PRO A 271 -5.84 15.12 4.40
N ILE A 272 -6.40 16.21 3.89
CA ILE A 272 -5.69 17.46 3.63
C ILE A 272 -5.15 18.17 4.89
N ASP A 273 -5.55 17.72 6.08
CA ASP A 273 -5.12 18.31 7.35
C ASP A 273 -3.98 17.54 8.03
N THR A 274 -3.71 16.30 7.59
CA THR A 274 -2.85 15.37 8.36
C THR A 274 -1.72 14.76 7.56
N TYR A 275 -1.59 15.09 6.28
CA TYR A 275 -0.52 14.57 5.44
C TYR A 275 0.85 15.14 5.81
N LYS A 276 1.91 14.47 5.37
CA LYS A 276 3.29 14.93 5.56
C LYS A 276 3.57 16.13 4.65
N THR A 277 3.71 17.31 5.23
CA THR A 277 3.81 18.57 4.49
C THR A 277 5.08 18.72 3.65
N ASP A 278 6.12 17.91 3.92
CA ASP A 278 7.31 17.84 3.07
C ASP A 278 6.98 17.52 1.59
N VAL A 279 5.85 16.84 1.31
CA VAL A 279 5.43 16.57 -0.06
C VAL A 279 5.08 17.83 -0.87
N ASP A 280 4.80 18.95 -0.20
CA ASP A 280 4.54 20.23 -0.86
C ASP A 280 5.80 20.85 -1.52
N GLU A 281 7.00 20.30 -1.22
CA GLU A 281 8.21 20.58 -1.99
C GLU A 281 8.13 20.05 -3.43
N LEU A 282 7.40 18.95 -3.65
CA LEU A 282 7.22 18.33 -4.97
C LEU A 282 6.13 19.02 -5.78
N VAL A 283 4.99 19.28 -5.15
CA VAL A 283 3.85 19.97 -5.75
C VAL A 283 3.26 20.95 -4.73
N PRO A 284 3.29 22.26 -4.99
CA PRO A 284 2.74 23.25 -4.08
C PRO A 284 1.30 22.95 -3.68
N ASN A 285 0.96 23.12 -2.41
CA ASN A 285 -0.36 22.85 -1.86
C ASN A 285 -1.40 23.87 -2.37
N LYS A 286 -1.91 23.62 -3.57
CA LYS A 286 -3.03 24.37 -4.16
C LYS A 286 -4.19 23.43 -4.37
N LEU A 287 -5.23 23.56 -3.54
CA LEU A 287 -6.45 22.77 -3.62
C LEU A 287 -7.45 23.42 -4.59
N ASN A 288 -8.15 22.56 -5.36
CA ASN A 288 -9.08 22.98 -6.42
C ASN A 288 -10.56 22.87 -6.00
N PHE A 289 -10.86 22.18 -4.89
CA PHE A 289 -12.21 21.90 -4.44
C PHE A 289 -12.54 22.64 -3.13
N ASP A 290 -13.84 22.81 -2.86
CA ASP A 290 -14.32 23.42 -1.61
C ASP A 290 -14.34 22.39 -0.46
N TRP A 291 -13.16 22.12 0.07
CA TRP A 291 -12.96 21.23 1.19
C TRP A 291 -13.63 21.72 2.48
N GLU A 292 -13.80 23.01 2.64
CA GLU A 292 -14.41 23.54 3.87
C GLU A 292 -15.93 23.31 3.87
N SER A 293 -16.62 23.47 2.76
CA SER A 293 -18.03 23.10 2.63
C SER A 293 -18.23 21.60 2.87
N LEU A 294 -17.34 20.76 2.31
CA LEU A 294 -17.38 19.32 2.55
C LEU A 294 -17.12 18.97 4.03
N ARG A 295 -16.20 19.65 4.70
CA ARG A 295 -15.94 19.50 6.14
C ARG A 295 -17.17 19.80 6.99
N GLN A 296 -17.93 20.83 6.66
CA GLN A 296 -19.18 21.14 7.36
C GLN A 296 -20.23 20.03 7.16
N ASP A 297 -20.31 19.48 5.96
CA ASP A 297 -21.21 18.37 5.67
C ASP A 297 -20.80 17.10 6.41
N VAL A 298 -19.51 16.77 6.45
CA VAL A 298 -18.96 15.66 7.23
C VAL A 298 -19.30 15.78 8.73
N LYS A 299 -19.10 16.96 9.32
CA LYS A 299 -19.44 17.21 10.74
C LYS A 299 -20.93 17.09 10.99
N LYS A 300 -21.76 17.52 10.06
CA LYS A 300 -23.22 17.56 10.24
C LYS A 300 -23.89 16.22 10.07
N TYR A 301 -23.44 15.43 9.10
CA TYR A 301 -24.13 14.20 8.68
C TYR A 301 -23.34 12.93 9.02
N GLY A 302 -22.07 13.06 9.39
CA GLY A 302 -21.15 11.94 9.56
C GLY A 302 -20.75 11.30 8.22
N VAL A 303 -20.11 10.13 8.30
CA VAL A 303 -19.70 9.33 7.15
C VAL A 303 -20.36 7.94 7.20
N ARG A 304 -20.80 7.44 6.06
CA ARG A 304 -21.33 6.06 5.94
C ARG A 304 -20.19 5.03 6.00
N ASN A 305 -19.02 5.38 5.53
CA ASN A 305 -17.85 4.52 5.44
C ASN A 305 -16.69 5.18 6.21
N SER A 306 -16.11 4.46 7.17
CA SER A 306 -15.08 5.01 8.08
C SER A 306 -13.76 5.36 7.40
N THR A 307 -13.49 4.75 6.24
CA THR A 307 -12.35 5.00 5.36
C THR A 307 -12.73 4.64 3.93
N LEU A 308 -12.05 5.19 2.94
CA LEU A 308 -12.50 5.17 1.56
C LEU A 308 -11.44 4.73 0.55
N SER A 309 -10.23 5.25 0.65
CA SER A 309 -9.20 5.05 -0.39
C SER A 309 -8.06 4.16 0.08
N ALA A 310 -7.68 3.22 -0.78
CA ALA A 310 -6.48 2.38 -0.67
C ALA A 310 -6.02 2.03 -2.08
N GLN A 311 -4.70 2.01 -2.32
CA GLN A 311 -4.17 1.65 -3.63
C GLN A 311 -3.60 0.24 -3.63
N MET A 312 -4.39 -0.69 -4.15
CA MET A 312 -4.04 -2.10 -4.23
C MET A 312 -3.19 -2.44 -5.45
N PRO A 313 -2.45 -3.58 -5.42
CA PRO A 313 -1.95 -4.22 -6.63
C PRO A 313 -3.13 -4.76 -7.45
N SER A 314 -3.21 -4.41 -8.73
CA SER A 314 -4.44 -4.63 -9.53
C SER A 314 -4.24 -5.43 -10.81
N GLU A 315 -3.32 -6.39 -10.81
CA GLU A 315 -2.96 -7.13 -12.02
C GLU A 315 -4.14 -7.77 -12.75
N SER A 316 -5.02 -8.47 -12.02
CA SER A 316 -6.14 -9.18 -12.65
C SER A 316 -7.25 -8.24 -13.09
N SER A 317 -7.62 -7.28 -12.24
CA SER A 317 -8.66 -6.28 -12.57
C SER A 317 -8.24 -5.34 -13.69
N SER A 318 -6.93 -5.05 -13.81
CA SER A 318 -6.39 -4.26 -14.91
C SER A 318 -6.53 -5.01 -16.25
N VAL A 319 -6.26 -6.32 -16.29
CA VAL A 319 -6.46 -7.14 -17.50
C VAL A 319 -7.92 -7.14 -17.95
N VAL A 320 -8.84 -7.40 -17.01
CA VAL A 320 -10.29 -7.45 -17.30
C VAL A 320 -10.81 -6.11 -17.86
N SER A 321 -10.31 -4.99 -17.35
CA SER A 321 -10.74 -3.66 -17.77
C SER A 321 -9.93 -3.04 -18.90
N ASN A 322 -8.98 -3.79 -19.48
CA ASN A 322 -8.02 -3.31 -20.47
C ASN A 322 -7.35 -2.01 -20.03
N ALA A 323 -6.70 -2.07 -18.86
CA ALA A 323 -5.94 -0.97 -18.26
C ALA A 323 -4.48 -1.37 -18.06
N THR A 324 -3.59 -0.40 -17.94
CA THR A 324 -2.26 -0.65 -17.38
C THR A 324 -2.37 -1.00 -15.90
N ASN A 325 -1.45 -1.83 -15.38
CA ASN A 325 -1.52 -2.34 -14.03
C ASN A 325 -1.40 -1.22 -12.98
N GLY A 326 -2.46 -1.01 -12.22
CA GLY A 326 -2.46 -0.09 -11.08
C GLY A 326 -1.91 1.30 -11.43
N ILE A 327 -0.92 1.70 -10.66
CA ILE A 327 -0.24 2.99 -10.75
C ILE A 327 1.20 2.88 -11.31
N GLU A 328 1.64 1.66 -11.63
CA GLU A 328 3.00 1.40 -12.06
C GLU A 328 3.20 1.65 -13.56
N PRO A 329 4.41 2.05 -13.96
CA PRO A 329 4.81 1.97 -15.36
C PRO A 329 4.74 0.51 -15.84
N PRO A 330 4.29 0.24 -17.06
CA PRO A 330 4.32 -1.11 -17.61
C PRO A 330 5.77 -1.58 -17.82
N ARG A 331 6.02 -2.87 -17.61
CA ARG A 331 7.34 -3.47 -17.82
C ARG A 331 7.72 -3.51 -19.30
N GLY A 332 6.72 -3.62 -20.18
CA GLY A 332 6.85 -3.64 -21.62
C GLY A 332 5.50 -3.33 -22.28
N TYR A 333 5.48 -3.17 -23.59
CA TYR A 333 4.23 -2.89 -24.32
C TYR A 333 3.28 -4.08 -24.36
N LEU A 334 3.80 -5.30 -24.26
CA LEU A 334 3.06 -6.55 -24.19
C LEU A 334 3.30 -7.22 -22.85
N SER A 335 2.24 -7.58 -22.15
CA SER A 335 2.32 -8.44 -20.99
C SER A 335 1.69 -9.80 -21.26
N ILE A 336 2.34 -10.88 -20.79
CA ILE A 336 1.86 -12.25 -20.95
C ILE A 336 1.64 -12.85 -19.56
N LYS A 337 0.39 -13.09 -19.22
CA LYS A 337 0.03 -13.70 -17.94
C LYS A 337 -0.33 -15.18 -18.15
N LYS A 338 0.41 -16.09 -17.50
CA LYS A 338 0.10 -17.52 -17.54
C LYS A 338 -1.13 -17.79 -16.69
N SER A 339 -2.14 -18.41 -17.25
CA SER A 339 -3.33 -18.89 -16.56
C SER A 339 -3.47 -20.40 -16.72
N LYS A 340 -4.33 -21.03 -15.91
CA LYS A 340 -4.66 -22.46 -16.04
C LYS A 340 -5.30 -22.81 -17.42
N LYS A 341 -5.88 -21.82 -18.09
CA LYS A 341 -6.54 -21.96 -19.40
C LYS A 341 -5.65 -21.55 -20.58
N GLY A 342 -4.41 -21.13 -20.32
CA GLY A 342 -3.46 -20.67 -21.34
C GLY A 342 -2.89 -19.27 -21.05
N PRO A 343 -1.98 -18.79 -21.88
CA PRO A 343 -1.40 -17.46 -21.72
C PRO A 343 -2.42 -16.38 -22.12
N LEU A 344 -2.61 -15.39 -21.25
CA LEU A 344 -3.35 -14.16 -21.57
C LEU A 344 -2.36 -13.10 -22.01
N LYS A 345 -2.52 -12.62 -23.25
CA LYS A 345 -1.70 -11.56 -23.82
C LYS A 345 -2.46 -10.24 -23.74
N GLN A 346 -1.81 -9.21 -23.21
CA GLN A 346 -2.38 -7.87 -23.15
C GLN A 346 -1.36 -6.86 -23.65
N ILE A 347 -1.77 -6.03 -24.59
CA ILE A 347 -1.00 -4.87 -25.04
C ILE A 347 -1.42 -3.63 -24.23
N VAL A 348 -0.49 -2.69 -24.02
CA VAL A 348 -0.82 -1.41 -23.41
C VAL A 348 -1.92 -0.70 -24.20
N PRO A 349 -2.92 -0.08 -23.54
CA PRO A 349 -4.03 0.57 -24.24
C PRO A 349 -3.55 1.65 -25.21
N SER A 350 -4.25 1.78 -26.33
CA SER A 350 -3.93 2.77 -27.38
C SER A 350 -2.50 2.70 -27.91
N TYR A 351 -1.91 1.49 -27.96
CA TYR A 351 -0.52 1.28 -28.39
C TYR A 351 -0.16 2.02 -29.69
N ASN A 352 -0.99 1.90 -30.74
CA ASN A 352 -0.71 2.50 -32.07
C ASN A 352 -0.52 4.01 -32.02
N THR A 353 -1.17 4.69 -31.07
CA THR A 353 -1.15 6.15 -30.99
C THR A 353 -0.29 6.68 -29.84
N LEU A 354 -0.08 5.90 -28.80
CA LEU A 354 0.56 6.35 -27.57
C LEU A 354 1.87 5.62 -27.22
N LYS A 355 2.34 4.69 -28.05
CA LYS A 355 3.56 3.90 -27.75
C LYS A 355 4.76 4.76 -27.35
N ASN A 356 4.96 5.88 -28.03
CA ASN A 356 6.09 6.78 -27.77
C ASN A 356 5.90 7.67 -26.53
N ASN A 357 4.72 7.68 -25.94
CA ASN A 357 4.38 8.47 -24.73
C ASN A 357 4.41 7.61 -23.47
N TYR A 358 4.43 6.27 -23.60
CA TYR A 358 4.52 5.41 -22.43
C TYR A 358 5.91 5.45 -21.81
N THR A 359 5.98 5.64 -20.51
CA THR A 359 7.18 5.35 -19.72
C THR A 359 7.17 3.86 -19.40
N LEU A 360 8.18 3.12 -19.81
CA LEU A 360 8.36 1.73 -19.39
C LEU A 360 9.16 1.67 -18.09
N LEU A 361 8.85 0.69 -17.24
CA LEU A 361 9.42 0.57 -15.90
C LEU A 361 10.95 0.50 -15.93
N TRP A 362 11.50 -0.30 -16.85
CA TRP A 362 12.92 -0.56 -16.93
C TRP A 362 13.72 0.51 -17.70
N ASP A 363 13.01 1.44 -18.37
CA ASP A 363 13.61 2.61 -19.04
C ASP A 363 13.70 3.82 -18.07
N MET A 364 13.12 3.74 -16.88
CA MET A 364 13.26 4.77 -15.88
C MET A 364 14.70 4.81 -15.36
N PRO A 365 15.31 6.01 -15.21
CA PRO A 365 16.70 6.12 -14.71
C PRO A 365 16.85 5.66 -13.27
N ASP A 366 15.83 5.88 -12.44
CA ASP A 366 15.75 5.56 -11.01
C ASP A 366 14.29 5.55 -10.51
N ASN A 367 14.08 5.36 -9.21
CA ASN A 367 12.75 5.34 -8.60
C ASN A 367 12.15 6.73 -8.32
N THR A 368 12.92 7.81 -8.44
CA THR A 368 12.51 9.15 -7.97
C THR A 368 11.15 9.57 -8.49
N GLY A 369 10.91 9.41 -9.78
CA GLY A 369 9.64 9.78 -10.41
C GLY A 369 8.45 9.02 -9.84
N TYR A 370 8.60 7.71 -9.66
CA TYR A 370 7.56 6.87 -9.07
C TYR A 370 7.34 7.16 -7.58
N ILE A 371 8.43 7.33 -6.81
CA ILE A 371 8.36 7.70 -5.39
C ILE A 371 7.60 9.01 -5.22
N ASN A 372 7.88 10.01 -6.04
CA ASN A 372 7.21 11.30 -5.98
C ASN A 372 5.71 11.22 -6.32
N ILE A 373 5.34 10.42 -7.33
CA ILE A 373 3.94 10.16 -7.68
C ILE A 373 3.20 9.52 -6.51
N VAL A 374 3.76 8.47 -5.91
CA VAL A 374 3.12 7.79 -4.77
C VAL A 374 3.02 8.71 -3.55
N ALA A 375 4.05 9.55 -3.30
CA ALA A 375 4.02 10.54 -2.23
C ALA A 375 2.89 11.55 -2.42
N VAL A 376 2.74 12.07 -3.62
CA VAL A 376 1.67 13.01 -3.99
C VAL A 376 0.29 12.35 -3.86
N MET A 377 0.15 11.08 -4.24
CA MET A 377 -1.08 10.33 -4.02
C MET A 377 -1.37 10.13 -2.54
N GLN A 378 -0.35 9.75 -1.75
CA GLN A 378 -0.51 9.48 -0.31
C GLN A 378 -1.01 10.71 0.46
N LYS A 379 -0.75 11.94 -0.02
CA LYS A 379 -1.31 13.18 0.54
C LYS A 379 -2.83 13.12 0.71
N PHE A 380 -3.53 12.44 -0.18
CA PHE A 380 -4.99 12.40 -0.22
C PHE A 380 -5.58 11.05 0.23
N PHE A 381 -4.83 9.95 0.08
CA PHE A 381 -5.30 8.61 0.44
C PHE A 381 -5.36 8.43 1.95
N ASP A 382 -6.52 8.00 2.46
CA ASP A 382 -6.73 7.80 3.90
C ASP A 382 -6.16 6.47 4.42
N GLN A 383 -6.04 5.44 3.58
CA GLN A 383 -5.23 4.24 3.88
C GLN A 383 -3.87 4.31 3.15
N ALA A 384 -3.23 3.17 2.92
CA ALA A 384 -1.90 3.11 2.33
C ALA A 384 -1.93 2.81 0.81
N ILE A 385 -0.76 2.80 0.24
CA ILE A 385 -0.49 2.52 -1.17
C ILE A 385 0.52 1.40 -1.25
N SER A 386 0.20 0.31 -1.98
CA SER A 386 1.14 -0.79 -2.28
C SER A 386 2.22 -0.32 -3.25
N GLY A 387 3.12 0.53 -2.77
CA GLY A 387 4.20 1.10 -3.58
C GLY A 387 5.37 0.12 -3.71
N ASN A 388 5.81 -0.16 -4.94
CA ASN A 388 6.97 -0.99 -5.22
C ASN A 388 8.20 -0.16 -5.47
N TRP A 389 9.38 -0.70 -5.15
CA TRP A 389 10.65 -0.16 -5.61
C TRP A 389 11.13 -1.03 -6.77
N SER A 390 11.71 -0.40 -7.80
CA SER A 390 12.13 -1.11 -9.00
C SER A 390 13.48 -0.60 -9.45
N TYR A 391 14.46 -1.50 -9.56
CA TYR A 391 15.83 -1.16 -9.95
C TYR A 391 16.22 -1.90 -11.22
N ASN A 392 16.74 -1.15 -12.19
CA ASN A 392 17.44 -1.72 -13.32
C ASN A 392 18.97 -1.60 -13.08
N PRO A 393 19.67 -2.69 -12.76
CA PRO A 393 21.11 -2.63 -12.51
C PRO A 393 21.91 -2.05 -13.68
N GLN A 394 21.41 -2.16 -14.92
CA GLN A 394 22.09 -1.62 -16.10
C GLN A 394 22.22 -0.10 -16.09
N ASN A 395 21.43 0.61 -15.29
CA ASN A 395 21.52 2.05 -15.13
C ASN A 395 22.70 2.49 -14.22
N TYR A 396 23.41 1.52 -13.62
CA TYR A 396 24.46 1.79 -12.63
C TYR A 396 25.81 1.19 -13.08
N GLU A 397 26.89 1.74 -12.53
CA GLU A 397 28.25 1.28 -12.81
C GLU A 397 28.40 -0.21 -12.42
N ASN A 398 29.08 -0.97 -13.26
CA ASN A 398 29.26 -2.44 -13.14
C ASN A 398 27.94 -3.26 -13.06
N SER A 399 26.82 -2.68 -13.46
CA SER A 399 25.48 -3.28 -13.31
C SER A 399 25.17 -3.68 -11.87
N GLU A 400 25.58 -2.86 -10.91
CA GLU A 400 25.34 -3.03 -9.48
C GLU A 400 24.61 -1.80 -8.93
N VAL A 401 23.46 -2.02 -8.28
CA VAL A 401 22.71 -0.93 -7.65
C VAL A 401 23.41 -0.52 -6.37
N PRO A 402 23.90 0.73 -6.24
CA PRO A 402 24.56 1.19 -5.03
C PRO A 402 23.61 1.19 -3.84
N VAL A 403 24.04 0.69 -2.69
CA VAL A 403 23.25 0.72 -1.45
C VAL A 403 22.86 2.13 -1.05
N SER A 404 23.71 3.13 -1.37
CA SER A 404 23.38 4.54 -1.14
C SER A 404 22.14 5.02 -1.91
N VAL A 405 21.88 4.48 -3.10
CA VAL A 405 20.65 4.78 -3.86
C VAL A 405 19.44 4.20 -3.13
N MET A 406 19.50 2.94 -2.72
CA MET A 406 18.43 2.31 -1.96
C MET A 406 18.17 3.02 -0.62
N ALA A 407 19.22 3.44 0.06
CA ALA A 407 19.12 4.22 1.30
C ALA A 407 18.48 5.61 1.05
N GLN A 408 18.84 6.27 -0.04
CA GLN A 408 18.22 7.55 -0.43
C GLN A 408 16.73 7.38 -0.75
N ASP A 409 16.36 6.32 -1.46
CA ASP A 409 14.95 6.02 -1.77
C ASP A 409 14.17 5.74 -0.47
N PHE A 410 14.75 4.96 0.46
CA PHE A 410 14.15 4.71 1.77
C PHE A 410 13.90 6.01 2.54
N LEU A 411 14.89 6.90 2.62
CA LEU A 411 14.75 8.19 3.29
C LEU A 411 13.74 9.10 2.59
N SER A 412 13.70 9.08 1.26
CA SER A 412 12.77 9.88 0.46
C SER A 412 11.33 9.42 0.66
N THR A 413 11.07 8.10 0.69
CA THR A 413 9.73 7.58 0.96
C THR A 413 9.24 7.99 2.34
N TYR A 414 10.10 7.93 3.37
CA TYR A 414 9.76 8.38 4.71
C TYR A 414 9.56 9.91 4.77
N LYS A 415 10.48 10.68 4.18
CA LYS A 415 10.38 12.15 4.14
C LYS A 415 9.03 12.60 3.58
N TYR A 416 8.60 12.00 2.48
CA TYR A 416 7.40 12.43 1.76
C TYR A 416 6.11 11.69 2.17
N GLY A 417 6.14 10.97 3.29
CA GLY A 417 4.92 10.50 3.95
C GLY A 417 4.37 9.18 3.42
N TRP A 418 5.15 8.35 2.72
CA TRP A 418 4.71 7.00 2.41
C TRP A 418 4.36 6.24 3.69
N LYS A 419 3.24 5.55 3.69
CA LYS A 419 2.83 4.69 4.81
C LYS A 419 3.46 3.32 4.73
N THR A 420 3.60 2.78 3.51
CA THR A 420 4.10 1.42 3.31
C THR A 420 4.97 1.33 2.06
N SER A 421 5.90 0.36 2.05
CA SER A 421 6.67 -0.04 0.86
C SER A 421 6.53 -1.55 0.67
N TYR A 422 6.04 -1.96 -0.49
CA TYR A 422 5.66 -3.33 -0.80
C TYR A 422 6.85 -4.12 -1.39
N TYR A 423 6.81 -4.57 -2.63
CA TYR A 423 7.91 -5.31 -3.23
C TYR A 423 9.11 -4.43 -3.58
N GLN A 424 10.28 -5.08 -3.67
CA GLN A 424 11.42 -4.59 -4.44
C GLN A 424 11.61 -5.49 -5.66
N ASN A 425 11.57 -4.90 -6.85
CA ASN A 425 11.83 -5.57 -8.11
C ASN A 425 13.24 -5.21 -8.59
N THR A 426 13.94 -6.19 -9.13
CA THR A 426 15.22 -5.97 -9.80
C THR A 426 15.13 -6.54 -11.20
N TYR A 427 15.50 -5.78 -12.20
CA TYR A 427 15.52 -6.24 -13.60
C TYR A 427 16.55 -7.37 -13.77
N ASP A 428 16.10 -8.48 -14.32
CA ASP A 428 16.94 -9.62 -14.67
C ASP A 428 16.71 -9.99 -16.14
N ILE A 429 17.74 -9.76 -16.96
CA ILE A 429 17.73 -10.05 -18.40
C ILE A 429 17.26 -11.47 -18.70
N LYS A 430 17.62 -12.46 -17.85
CA LYS A 430 17.28 -13.87 -18.08
C LYS A 430 15.81 -14.21 -17.81
N THR A 431 15.15 -13.48 -16.92
CA THR A 431 13.75 -13.75 -16.54
C THR A 431 12.77 -12.78 -17.16
N ASP A 432 13.14 -11.53 -17.35
CA ASP A 432 12.27 -10.51 -17.93
C ASP A 432 12.22 -10.58 -19.46
N GLU A 433 13.30 -11.04 -20.14
CA GLU A 433 13.29 -11.33 -21.58
C GLU A 433 12.62 -12.68 -21.93
N VAL A 434 12.62 -13.67 -21.03
CA VAL A 434 11.95 -14.98 -21.24
C VAL A 434 10.42 -14.89 -21.02
N GLY A 435 9.94 -13.80 -20.41
CA GLY A 435 8.51 -13.45 -20.45
C GLY A 435 8.04 -13.02 -21.83
N ASP A 436 8.96 -12.52 -22.64
CA ASP A 436 8.79 -12.06 -24.00
C ASP A 436 9.60 -12.96 -24.97
N THR A 437 9.03 -14.07 -25.39
CA THR A 437 9.51 -14.90 -26.50
C THR A 437 10.73 -15.82 -26.26
N THR A 438 10.59 -17.07 -26.65
CA THR A 438 11.70 -18.00 -26.96
C THR A 438 12.66 -17.34 -27.96
N GLU A 439 13.97 -17.48 -27.73
CA GLU A 439 15.11 -16.85 -28.44
C GLU A 439 15.14 -16.87 -30.00
N ASN A 440 14.09 -17.34 -30.65
CA ASN A 440 14.04 -17.48 -32.11
C ASN A 440 12.93 -16.69 -32.83
N GLU A 441 12.12 -15.88 -32.10
CA GLU A 441 11.12 -15.03 -32.78
C GLU A 441 11.48 -13.55 -32.57
N LYS A 442 12.49 -13.10 -33.33
CA LYS A 442 13.04 -11.75 -33.24
C LYS A 442 12.09 -10.70 -33.83
N SER A 443 12.14 -9.53 -33.23
CA SER A 443 11.60 -8.19 -33.55
C SER A 443 10.43 -8.08 -34.54
N ASP A 444 10.49 -8.69 -35.74
CA ASP A 444 9.45 -8.60 -36.74
C ASP A 444 8.14 -9.30 -36.36
N ASN A 445 8.22 -10.40 -35.61
CA ASN A 445 7.05 -11.12 -35.07
C ASN A 445 6.39 -10.38 -33.93
N LEU A 446 7.16 -9.71 -33.06
CA LEU A 446 6.61 -8.93 -31.94
C LEU A 446 5.86 -7.70 -32.46
N GLU A 447 6.44 -6.96 -33.40
CA GLU A 447 5.79 -5.79 -34.00
C GLU A 447 4.52 -6.17 -34.79
N CYS A 448 4.55 -7.31 -35.52
CA CYS A 448 3.36 -7.86 -36.16
C CYS A 448 2.28 -8.22 -35.14
N LEU A 449 2.63 -8.94 -34.08
CA LEU A 449 1.71 -9.30 -33.00
C LEU A 449 1.14 -8.08 -32.24
N LEU A 450 1.98 -7.08 -31.97
CA LEU A 450 1.56 -5.81 -31.37
C LEU A 450 0.55 -5.07 -32.25
N ASN A 451 0.79 -5.06 -33.55
CA ASN A 451 -0.11 -4.46 -34.54
C ASN A 451 -1.42 -5.24 -34.69
N GLU A 452 -1.39 -6.57 -34.68
CA GLU A 452 -2.59 -7.41 -34.71
C GLU A 452 -3.46 -7.20 -33.47
N LEU A 453 -2.87 -7.27 -32.28
CA LEU A 453 -3.59 -7.07 -31.01
C LEU A 453 -4.13 -5.64 -30.86
N SER A 454 -3.42 -4.63 -31.37
CA SER A 454 -3.87 -3.23 -31.27
C SER A 454 -4.99 -2.88 -32.27
N ASN A 455 -5.08 -3.64 -33.36
CA ASN A 455 -6.12 -3.48 -34.41
C ASN A 455 -7.36 -4.35 -34.12
N ALA A 456 -7.30 -5.31 -33.20
CA ALA A 456 -8.45 -6.06 -32.73
C ALA A 456 -9.49 -5.10 -32.16
N LYS A 457 -10.73 -5.18 -32.62
CA LYS A 457 -11.81 -4.30 -32.10
C LYS A 457 -12.03 -4.55 -30.62
N GLU A 458 -12.26 -3.50 -29.87
CA GLU A 458 -12.75 -3.61 -28.48
C GLU A 458 -14.04 -4.45 -28.47
N GLY A 459 -14.00 -5.65 -27.96
CA GLY A 459 -15.10 -6.63 -27.96
C GLY A 459 -14.79 -7.97 -28.62
N GLU A 460 -13.72 -8.08 -29.39
CA GLU A 460 -13.24 -9.35 -29.98
C GLU A 460 -12.09 -9.96 -29.16
N CYS A 461 -12.08 -9.73 -27.86
CA CYS A 461 -11.10 -10.36 -27.00
C CYS A 461 -11.46 -11.84 -26.83
N GLU A 462 -10.63 -12.76 -27.35
CA GLU A 462 -10.81 -14.21 -27.18
C GLU A 462 -10.93 -14.64 -25.70
N SER A 463 -10.48 -13.81 -24.77
CA SER A 463 -10.62 -14.04 -23.32
C SER A 463 -12.00 -13.71 -22.76
N CYS A 464 -12.86 -12.98 -23.51
CA CYS A 464 -14.21 -12.61 -23.12
C CYS A 464 -15.30 -13.54 -23.68
N SER A 465 -14.93 -14.50 -24.52
CA SER A 465 -15.85 -15.47 -25.16
C SER A 465 -15.87 -16.85 -24.46
N ILE A 466 -15.60 -16.89 -23.15
CA ILE A 466 -15.74 -18.12 -22.33
C ILE A 466 -16.65 -17.83 -21.14
#